data_89264a35b476f6a8388cc59a769dff2d
#
_entry.id   89264a35b476f6a8388cc59a769dff2d
#
_cell.length_a   1.000
_cell.length_b   1.000
_cell.length_c   1.000
_cell.angle_alpha   90.00
_cell.angle_beta   90.00
_cell.angle_gamma   90.00
#
_symmetry.space_group_name_H-M   'P 1'
#
loop_
_entity.id
_entity.type
_entity.pdbx_description
1 polymer ?
#
loop_
_entity_poly.entity_id
_entity_poly.type
_entity_poly.pdbx_seq_one_letter_code
_entity_poly.pdbx_strand_id
1 'polypeptide(L)'
;MGGKTFTDKTTGINPASRIPNHHIQRLSECVSDEYACFFDQCEMVSNCNLSHKKDNGDIDFVVLKNKRSLEFLYEYTERNNIRRITNGNMVHILYPFGPTDNSKTPLYQVDFICVSDPEEYEITKFYYQNPIVFNATVGHFARSIGYKFSTKGLLLHITDKRKQNYYIEMSRDLDTILKLLCLSPEIDDIYRSPEDFVSWLTSSPRFGSGLMGLAENKNAHRDAKIDSFCGDVYKLLENANIKEKNPPSKIDFSDETFCLSKALEFERGILGDEIVDKVLALCAEKMIIEVPIISGDVIIELGYKRGPIFKEIIQDVSSTFGKDEDIENIKKYILDKYNDSKFMETKK
;
A
#
# COMPACT_ATOMS: atom_id res chain seq x y z
N MET A 1 -11.75 -4.47 10.44
CA MET A 1 -11.58 -5.18 11.72
C MET A 1 -10.29 -4.70 12.36
N GLY A 2 -10.31 -3.51 12.94
CA GLY A 2 -9.21 -2.97 13.71
C GLY A 2 -9.16 -3.58 15.12
N GLY A 3 -8.15 -3.20 15.91
CA GLY A 3 -8.08 -3.53 17.33
C GLY A 3 -7.63 -4.95 17.67
N LYS A 4 -6.94 -5.65 16.77
CA LYS A 4 -6.46 -7.03 17.01
C LYS A 4 -4.96 -7.16 17.17
N THR A 5 -4.21 -6.06 17.12
CA THR A 5 -2.74 -6.09 17.16
C THR A 5 -2.21 -6.72 18.43
N PHE A 6 -2.90 -6.54 19.55
CA PHE A 6 -2.51 -7.08 20.85
C PHE A 6 -3.06 -8.47 21.16
N THR A 7 -3.78 -9.10 20.24
CA THR A 7 -4.31 -10.45 20.45
C THR A 7 -3.18 -11.44 20.68
N ASP A 8 -3.20 -12.13 21.80
CA ASP A 8 -2.27 -13.22 22.09
C ASP A 8 -2.53 -14.39 21.13
N LYS A 9 -1.49 -14.79 20.40
CA LYS A 9 -1.62 -15.84 19.38
C LYS A 9 -1.90 -17.22 19.94
N THR A 10 -1.56 -17.45 21.21
CA THR A 10 -1.70 -18.75 21.87
C THR A 10 -3.08 -18.89 22.49
N THR A 11 -3.54 -17.85 23.20
CA THR A 11 -4.82 -17.87 23.93
C THR A 11 -5.99 -17.29 23.15
N GLY A 12 -5.71 -16.53 22.07
CA GLY A 12 -6.72 -15.77 21.32
C GLY A 12 -7.31 -14.59 22.09
N ILE A 13 -6.81 -14.30 23.29
CA ILE A 13 -7.33 -13.20 24.13
C ILE A 13 -6.74 -11.87 23.64
N ASN A 14 -7.63 -10.89 23.39
CA ASN A 14 -7.27 -9.52 23.11
C ASN A 14 -7.49 -8.65 24.33
N PRO A 15 -6.45 -8.02 24.91
CA PRO A 15 -6.62 -7.12 26.03
C PRO A 15 -7.28 -5.78 25.66
N ALA A 16 -7.30 -5.42 24.37
CA ALA A 16 -7.97 -4.21 23.91
C ALA A 16 -9.48 -4.37 23.93
N SER A 17 -10.17 -3.44 24.55
CA SER A 17 -11.62 -3.31 24.53
C SER A 17 -12.08 -2.62 23.24
N ARG A 18 -13.34 -2.88 22.82
CA ARG A 18 -13.98 -2.10 21.75
C ARG A 18 -14.24 -0.67 22.25
N ILE A 19 -14.04 0.32 21.38
CA ILE A 19 -14.20 1.74 21.66
C ILE A 19 -15.66 2.15 21.30
N PRO A 20 -16.52 2.45 22.28
CA PRO A 20 -17.86 2.97 21.99
C PRO A 20 -17.78 4.31 21.27
N ASN A 21 -18.70 4.58 20.33
CA ASN A 21 -18.67 5.83 19.55
C ASN A 21 -18.67 7.10 20.41
N HIS A 22 -19.38 7.10 21.53
CA HIS A 22 -19.42 8.26 22.44
C HIS A 22 -18.11 8.51 23.21
N HIS A 23 -17.17 7.56 23.18
CA HIS A 23 -15.84 7.75 23.78
C HIS A 23 -14.83 8.34 22.79
N ILE A 24 -15.07 8.28 21.49
CA ILE A 24 -14.07 8.55 20.45
C ILE A 24 -13.54 9.98 20.54
N GLN A 25 -14.44 10.96 20.59
CA GLN A 25 -14.01 12.35 20.63
C GLN A 25 -13.14 12.62 21.87
N ARG A 26 -13.61 12.24 23.05
CA ARG A 26 -12.85 12.45 24.29
C ARG A 26 -11.54 11.65 24.31
N LEU A 27 -11.55 10.43 23.80
CA LEU A 27 -10.33 9.61 23.65
C LEU A 27 -9.33 10.29 22.74
N SER A 28 -9.80 10.83 21.59
CA SER A 28 -8.95 11.58 20.67
C SER A 28 -8.32 12.81 21.32
N GLU A 29 -9.12 13.59 22.05
CA GLU A 29 -8.64 14.77 22.77
C GLU A 29 -7.57 14.36 23.80
N CYS A 30 -7.84 13.35 24.65
CA CYS A 30 -6.87 12.86 25.63
C CYS A 30 -5.55 12.38 24.99
N VAL A 31 -5.65 11.60 23.89
CA VAL A 31 -4.47 11.11 23.18
C VAL A 31 -3.70 12.26 22.53
N SER A 32 -4.39 13.21 21.92
CA SER A 32 -3.75 14.40 21.32
C SER A 32 -3.04 15.23 22.39
N ASP A 33 -3.68 15.51 23.52
CA ASP A 33 -3.11 16.31 24.60
C ASP A 33 -1.85 15.65 25.19
N GLU A 34 -1.84 14.30 25.26
CA GLU A 34 -0.75 13.55 25.88
C GLU A 34 0.42 13.28 24.92
N TYR A 35 0.14 13.02 23.64
CA TYR A 35 1.15 12.52 22.70
C TYR A 35 1.55 13.50 21.60
N ALA A 36 0.76 14.55 21.30
CA ALA A 36 1.07 15.49 20.21
C ALA A 36 2.44 16.16 20.38
N CYS A 37 2.88 16.39 21.63
CA CYS A 37 4.18 17.02 21.91
C CYS A 37 5.40 16.19 21.47
N PHE A 38 5.22 14.90 21.14
CA PHE A 38 6.32 14.05 20.62
C PHE A 38 6.54 14.19 19.13
N PHE A 39 5.61 14.80 18.40
CA PHE A 39 5.58 14.87 16.95
C PHE A 39 5.53 16.31 16.45
N ASP A 40 5.93 16.54 15.20
CA ASP A 40 5.79 17.86 14.58
C ASP A 40 4.31 18.14 14.22
N GLN A 41 3.55 17.08 13.88
CA GLN A 41 2.10 17.10 13.68
C GLN A 41 1.49 15.77 14.16
N CYS A 42 0.27 15.83 14.70
CA CYS A 42 -0.46 14.66 15.18
C CYS A 42 -1.96 14.90 15.00
N GLU A 43 -2.58 14.17 14.09
CA GLU A 43 -4.01 14.30 13.81
C GLU A 43 -4.72 12.95 13.82
N MET A 44 -5.88 12.91 14.46
CA MET A 44 -6.77 11.75 14.39
C MET A 44 -7.38 11.65 13.00
N VAL A 45 -7.30 10.45 12.43
CA VAL A 45 -7.78 10.15 11.06
C VAL A 45 -8.78 9.00 11.02
N SER A 46 -9.11 8.42 12.17
CA SER A 46 -10.07 7.30 12.19
C SER A 46 -11.43 7.72 11.65
N ASN A 47 -11.96 6.91 10.77
CA ASN A 47 -13.30 7.04 10.19
C ASN A 47 -14.40 6.67 11.19
N CYS A 48 -14.38 7.37 12.32
CA CYS A 48 -15.32 7.14 13.43
C CYS A 48 -16.72 7.67 13.15
N ASN A 49 -16.86 8.51 12.11
CA ASN A 49 -18.13 9.17 11.76
C ASN A 49 -19.03 8.32 10.85
N LEU A 50 -18.64 7.09 10.51
CA LEU A 50 -19.53 6.19 9.81
C LEU A 50 -20.69 5.82 10.75
N SER A 51 -21.84 6.44 10.53
CA SER A 51 -23.07 6.38 11.35
C SER A 51 -23.58 4.96 11.60
N HIS A 52 -23.00 3.95 11.00
CA HIS A 52 -23.46 2.56 11.00
C HIS A 52 -22.67 1.67 11.97
N LYS A 53 -21.54 2.12 12.51
CA LYS A 53 -20.79 1.33 13.50
C LYS A 53 -21.21 1.69 14.91
N LYS A 54 -21.47 0.67 15.75
CA LYS A 54 -21.76 0.86 17.17
C LYS A 54 -20.51 1.12 18.00
N ASP A 55 -19.39 0.59 17.55
CA ASP A 55 -18.09 0.67 18.21
C ASP A 55 -16.92 0.49 17.20
N ASN A 56 -15.73 0.88 17.61
CA ASN A 56 -14.51 0.75 16.82
C ASN A 56 -13.50 -0.16 17.52
N GLY A 57 -12.58 -0.77 16.76
CA GLY A 57 -11.54 -1.65 17.29
C GLY A 57 -10.33 -0.88 17.79
N ASP A 58 -10.07 0.21 17.13
CA ASP A 58 -8.90 1.08 17.29
C ASP A 58 -9.26 2.50 16.93
N ILE A 59 -8.36 3.43 17.20
CA ILE A 59 -8.37 4.80 16.75
C ILE A 59 -7.00 5.09 16.13
N ASP A 60 -7.01 5.67 14.92
CA ASP A 60 -5.81 5.93 14.14
C ASP A 60 -5.42 7.40 14.19
N PHE A 61 -4.13 7.66 14.38
CA PHE A 61 -3.51 8.98 14.26
C PHE A 61 -2.43 8.94 13.18
N VAL A 62 -2.44 9.89 12.27
CA VAL A 62 -1.28 10.14 11.42
C VAL A 62 -0.38 11.15 12.14
N VAL A 63 0.90 10.84 12.20
CA VAL A 63 1.88 11.68 12.91
C VAL A 63 3.09 11.97 12.01
N LEU A 64 3.45 13.26 11.93
CA LEU A 64 4.68 13.70 11.29
C LEU A 64 5.80 13.65 12.33
N LYS A 65 6.69 12.67 12.18
CA LYS A 65 7.79 12.45 13.13
C LYS A 65 9.05 13.21 12.73
N ASN A 66 9.74 13.74 13.71
CA ASN A 66 11.13 14.17 13.62
C ASN A 66 12.10 13.05 14.07
N LYS A 67 13.38 13.36 14.13
CA LYS A 67 14.43 12.38 14.48
C LYS A 67 14.28 11.76 15.87
N ARG A 68 13.63 12.44 16.82
CA ARG A 68 13.51 12.01 18.22
C ARG A 68 12.11 11.57 18.62
N SER A 69 11.13 11.75 17.76
CA SER A 69 9.72 11.45 18.08
C SER A 69 9.51 10.04 18.61
N LEU A 70 10.09 9.04 17.94
CA LEU A 70 9.93 7.64 18.36
C LEU A 70 10.69 7.33 19.65
N GLU A 71 11.85 7.94 19.86
CA GLU A 71 12.62 7.82 21.11
C GLU A 71 11.77 8.31 22.28
N PHE A 72 11.23 9.52 22.20
CA PHE A 72 10.36 10.08 23.25
C PHE A 72 9.09 9.25 23.48
N LEU A 73 8.42 8.83 22.43
CA LEU A 73 7.25 7.96 22.52
C LEU A 73 7.59 6.65 23.24
N TYR A 74 8.74 6.07 22.93
CA TYR A 74 9.18 4.80 23.51
C TYR A 74 9.54 4.95 24.99
N GLU A 75 10.31 5.97 25.35
CA GLU A 75 10.63 6.28 26.74
C GLU A 75 9.36 6.57 27.57
N TYR A 76 8.43 7.33 27.00
CA TYR A 76 7.18 7.66 27.66
C TYR A 76 6.32 6.42 27.93
N THR A 77 6.12 5.58 26.93
CA THR A 77 5.33 4.35 27.06
C THR A 77 5.96 3.36 28.05
N GLU A 78 7.29 3.27 28.07
CA GLU A 78 8.02 2.42 29.02
C GLU A 78 7.91 2.94 30.45
N ARG A 79 8.15 4.24 30.66
CA ARG A 79 8.05 4.89 31.99
C ARG A 79 6.64 4.75 32.59
N ASN A 80 5.60 4.81 31.76
CA ASN A 80 4.20 4.73 32.20
C ASN A 80 3.63 3.32 32.10
N ASN A 81 4.48 2.31 31.85
CA ASN A 81 4.10 0.91 31.71
C ASN A 81 2.96 0.67 30.69
N ILE A 82 2.96 1.44 29.58
CA ILE A 82 2.00 1.32 28.49
C ILE A 82 2.50 0.27 27.50
N ARG A 83 1.69 -0.77 27.25
CA ARG A 83 2.06 -1.81 26.32
C ARG A 83 2.08 -1.28 24.89
N ARG A 84 3.18 -1.56 24.17
CA ARG A 84 3.45 -1.10 22.81
C ARG A 84 3.85 -2.25 21.90
N ILE A 85 3.46 -2.16 20.64
CA ILE A 85 3.93 -3.02 19.52
C ILE A 85 4.26 -2.11 18.34
N THR A 86 5.40 -2.35 17.69
CA THR A 86 5.80 -1.62 16.48
C THR A 86 5.76 -2.56 15.28
N ASN A 87 5.15 -2.12 14.17
CA ASN A 87 5.07 -2.87 12.94
C ASN A 87 5.28 -1.93 11.73
N GLY A 88 6.47 -1.98 11.14
CA GLY A 88 6.85 -1.07 10.06
C GLY A 88 6.83 0.39 10.55
N ASN A 89 6.04 1.23 9.90
CA ASN A 89 5.85 2.63 10.25
C ASN A 89 4.70 2.86 11.24
N MET A 90 4.10 1.81 11.79
CA MET A 90 3.00 1.92 12.75
C MET A 90 3.47 1.59 14.17
N VAL A 91 3.06 2.43 15.12
CA VAL A 91 3.24 2.19 16.55
C VAL A 91 1.87 2.03 17.18
N HIS A 92 1.59 0.85 17.69
CA HIS A 92 0.34 0.52 18.37
C HIS A 92 0.56 0.60 19.88
N ILE A 93 -0.35 1.24 20.60
CA ILE A 93 -0.34 1.28 22.07
C ILE A 93 -1.68 0.80 22.63
N LEU A 94 -1.64 0.27 23.88
CA LEU A 94 -2.83 0.03 24.69
C LEU A 94 -3.00 1.22 25.65
N TYR A 95 -3.89 2.12 25.29
CA TYR A 95 -4.16 3.34 26.02
C TYR A 95 -5.19 3.10 27.13
N PRO A 96 -4.87 3.36 28.43
CA PRO A 96 -5.82 3.27 29.52
C PRO A 96 -6.76 4.49 29.47
N PHE A 97 -8.07 4.26 29.35
CA PHE A 97 -9.04 5.34 29.25
C PHE A 97 -9.99 5.36 30.45
N GLY A 98 -9.79 6.32 31.35
CA GLY A 98 -10.57 6.50 32.59
C GLY A 98 -9.69 6.61 33.84
N PRO A 99 -10.28 6.58 35.02
CA PRO A 99 -9.52 6.64 36.27
C PRO A 99 -8.56 5.46 36.41
N THR A 100 -7.29 5.76 36.66
CA THR A 100 -6.18 4.76 36.70
C THR A 100 -6.18 3.87 37.95
N ASP A 101 -6.98 4.20 38.95
CA ASP A 101 -7.09 3.49 40.21
C ASP A 101 -8.09 2.33 40.20
N ASN A 102 -8.73 2.11 39.08
CA ASN A 102 -9.76 1.08 38.92
C ASN A 102 -9.25 -0.08 38.05
N SER A 103 -9.21 -1.30 38.57
CA SER A 103 -8.84 -2.53 37.85
C SER A 103 -9.75 -2.82 36.61
N LYS A 104 -10.81 -2.02 36.43
CA LYS A 104 -11.75 -2.10 35.32
C LYS A 104 -11.54 -1.01 34.25
N THR A 105 -10.45 -0.22 34.33
CA THR A 105 -10.13 0.80 33.31
C THR A 105 -10.02 0.12 31.93
N PRO A 106 -10.87 0.48 30.95
CA PRO A 106 -10.76 -0.10 29.63
C PRO A 106 -9.43 0.29 28.97
N LEU A 107 -8.83 -0.65 28.26
CA LEU A 107 -7.66 -0.43 27.44
C LEU A 107 -8.10 -0.33 26.00
N TYR A 108 -7.82 0.79 25.35
CA TYR A 108 -8.16 1.00 23.92
C TYR A 108 -6.91 0.93 23.06
N GLN A 109 -7.03 0.33 21.90
CA GLN A 109 -5.94 0.34 20.92
C GLN A 109 -5.89 1.70 20.24
N VAL A 110 -4.72 2.34 20.29
CA VAL A 110 -4.41 3.57 19.55
C VAL A 110 -3.25 3.28 18.62
N ASP A 111 -3.39 3.65 17.36
CA ASP A 111 -2.44 3.38 16.31
C ASP A 111 -1.85 4.70 15.79
N PHE A 112 -0.52 4.88 15.94
CA PHE A 112 0.21 6.00 15.36
C PHE A 112 0.83 5.56 14.02
N ILE A 113 0.39 6.18 12.93
CA ILE A 113 0.91 5.98 11.57
C ILE A 113 1.99 7.04 11.36
N CYS A 114 3.25 6.60 11.45
CA CYS A 114 4.41 7.50 11.51
C CYS A 114 4.95 7.77 10.11
N VAL A 115 4.93 9.03 9.69
CA VAL A 115 5.56 9.51 8.45
C VAL A 115 6.65 10.52 8.77
N SER A 116 7.64 10.66 7.89
CA SER A 116 8.78 11.58 8.08
C SER A 116 8.80 12.74 7.08
N ASP A 117 7.95 12.66 6.07
CA ASP A 117 7.88 13.57 4.95
C ASP A 117 6.53 14.32 5.02
N PRO A 118 6.54 15.66 5.01
CA PRO A 118 5.31 16.46 5.08
C PRO A 118 4.33 16.21 3.94
N GLU A 119 4.82 15.94 2.72
CA GLU A 119 3.95 15.62 1.58
C GLU A 119 3.31 14.23 1.75
N GLU A 120 4.10 13.24 2.25
CA GLU A 120 3.57 11.92 2.60
C GLU A 120 2.57 12.01 3.76
N TYR A 121 2.74 12.98 4.67
CA TYR A 121 1.81 13.20 5.78
C TYR A 121 0.41 13.58 5.27
N GLU A 122 0.30 14.55 4.37
CA GLU A 122 -1.00 15.00 3.84
C GLU A 122 -1.73 13.91 3.07
N ILE A 123 -1.04 13.19 2.18
CA ILE A 123 -1.68 12.09 1.43
C ILE A 123 -2.02 10.90 2.34
N THR A 124 -1.21 10.62 3.36
CA THR A 124 -1.50 9.57 4.33
C THR A 124 -2.72 9.94 5.18
N LYS A 125 -2.80 11.19 5.63
CA LYS A 125 -3.95 11.72 6.35
C LYS A 125 -5.23 11.57 5.52
N PHE A 126 -5.20 12.04 4.28
CA PHE A 126 -6.31 11.88 3.35
C PHE A 126 -6.71 10.41 3.19
N TYR A 127 -5.75 9.51 2.97
CA TYR A 127 -6.00 8.08 2.77
C TYR A 127 -6.73 7.45 3.97
N TYR A 128 -6.34 7.79 5.20
CA TYR A 128 -6.96 7.23 6.40
C TYR A 128 -8.23 7.95 6.85
N GLN A 129 -8.42 9.21 6.48
CA GLN A 129 -9.66 9.96 6.74
C GLN A 129 -10.83 9.48 5.87
N ASN A 130 -10.54 8.88 4.71
CA ASN A 130 -11.59 8.41 3.81
C ASN A 130 -12.07 6.99 4.16
N PRO A 131 -13.35 6.68 3.92
CA PRO A 131 -13.89 5.35 4.14
C PRO A 131 -13.13 4.27 3.38
N ILE A 132 -13.14 3.03 3.91
CA ILE A 132 -12.51 1.88 3.27
C ILE A 132 -12.99 1.70 1.83
N VAL A 133 -14.26 2.00 1.55
CA VAL A 133 -14.82 1.93 0.20
C VAL A 133 -14.09 2.83 -0.78
N PHE A 134 -13.74 4.07 -0.37
CA PHE A 134 -12.97 4.98 -1.21
C PHE A 134 -11.62 4.37 -1.60
N ASN A 135 -10.84 4.01 -0.59
CA ASN A 135 -9.50 3.47 -0.82
C ASN A 135 -9.50 2.17 -1.63
N ALA A 136 -10.47 1.30 -1.39
CA ALA A 136 -10.63 0.06 -2.12
C ALA A 136 -11.02 0.32 -3.59
N THR A 137 -12.06 1.13 -3.83
CA THR A 137 -12.58 1.35 -5.19
C THR A 137 -11.65 2.23 -6.02
N VAL A 138 -11.17 3.35 -5.47
CA VAL A 138 -10.20 4.22 -6.16
C VAL A 138 -8.87 3.48 -6.39
N GLY A 139 -8.42 2.67 -5.42
CA GLY A 139 -7.24 1.84 -5.58
C GLY A 139 -7.40 0.77 -6.67
N HIS A 140 -8.58 0.15 -6.81
CA HIS A 140 -8.87 -0.78 -7.91
C HIS A 140 -8.99 -0.07 -9.25
N PHE A 141 -9.66 1.07 -9.27
CA PHE A 141 -9.75 1.91 -10.47
C PHE A 141 -8.36 2.33 -10.95
N ALA A 142 -7.54 2.89 -10.09
CA ALA A 142 -6.16 3.26 -10.41
C ALA A 142 -5.38 2.05 -10.99
N ARG A 143 -5.53 0.87 -10.37
CA ARG A 143 -4.86 -0.35 -10.84
C ARG A 143 -5.34 -0.80 -12.22
N SER A 144 -6.62 -0.63 -12.54
CA SER A 144 -7.17 -0.99 -13.85
C SER A 144 -6.58 -0.15 -15.00
N ILE A 145 -6.08 1.03 -14.70
CA ILE A 145 -5.45 1.95 -15.66
C ILE A 145 -3.93 2.07 -15.48
N GLY A 146 -3.31 1.14 -14.76
CA GLY A 146 -1.85 1.04 -14.66
C GLY A 146 -1.21 1.79 -13.50
N TYR A 147 -1.99 2.26 -12.52
CA TYR A 147 -1.46 2.94 -11.34
C TYR A 147 -1.70 2.15 -10.05
N LYS A 148 -1.05 2.58 -8.99
CA LYS A 148 -1.31 2.17 -7.61
C LYS A 148 -1.56 3.43 -6.77
N PHE A 149 -2.76 3.53 -6.22
CA PHE A 149 -3.07 4.54 -5.20
C PHE A 149 -2.81 3.97 -3.80
N SER A 150 -2.14 4.73 -2.95
CA SER A 150 -1.76 4.33 -1.58
C SER A 150 -1.42 5.56 -0.72
N THR A 151 -1.03 5.33 0.53
CA THR A 151 -0.48 6.36 1.44
C THR A 151 0.79 7.06 0.91
N LYS A 152 1.39 6.54 -0.16
CA LYS A 152 2.53 7.14 -0.84
C LYS A 152 2.14 7.95 -2.08
N GLY A 153 0.84 8.22 -2.26
CA GLY A 153 0.31 8.91 -3.43
C GLY A 153 -0.08 7.98 -4.57
N LEU A 154 -0.08 8.51 -5.78
CA LEU A 154 -0.31 7.79 -7.01
C LEU A 154 1.03 7.36 -7.63
N LEU A 155 1.18 6.08 -7.84
CA LEU A 155 2.39 5.46 -8.36
C LEU A 155 2.07 4.80 -9.71
N LEU A 156 2.91 5.01 -10.73
CA LEU A 156 2.86 4.24 -11.96
C LEU A 156 3.33 2.81 -11.66
N HIS A 157 2.53 1.82 -12.06
CA HIS A 157 2.85 0.41 -11.90
C HIS A 157 3.44 -0.14 -13.18
N ILE A 158 4.68 -0.56 -13.11
CA ILE A 158 5.43 -1.16 -14.22
C ILE A 158 5.75 -2.60 -13.87
N THR A 159 5.57 -3.50 -14.83
CA THR A 159 6.01 -4.89 -14.71
C THR A 159 7.07 -5.16 -15.76
N ASP A 160 8.26 -5.58 -15.35
CA ASP A 160 9.34 -5.93 -16.28
C ASP A 160 9.14 -7.30 -16.94
N LYS A 161 10.02 -7.66 -17.88
CA LYS A 161 10.01 -8.96 -18.58
C LYS A 161 10.17 -10.16 -17.63
N ARG A 162 10.68 -9.96 -16.41
CA ARG A 162 10.82 -10.98 -15.34
C ARG A 162 9.60 -11.05 -14.43
N LYS A 163 8.53 -10.33 -14.76
CA LYS A 163 7.33 -10.17 -13.92
C LYS A 163 7.62 -9.52 -12.56
N GLN A 164 8.71 -8.75 -12.45
CA GLN A 164 8.98 -7.95 -11.28
C GLN A 164 8.23 -6.63 -11.37
N ASN A 165 7.55 -6.27 -10.29
CA ASN A 165 6.77 -5.04 -10.22
C ASN A 165 7.61 -3.89 -9.67
N TYR A 166 7.54 -2.74 -10.33
CA TYR A 166 8.14 -1.49 -9.90
C TYR A 166 7.05 -0.43 -9.78
N TYR A 167 7.27 0.52 -8.90
CA TYR A 167 6.35 1.61 -8.65
C TYR A 167 7.12 2.92 -8.73
N ILE A 168 6.71 3.80 -9.64
CA ILE A 168 7.32 5.12 -9.85
C ILE A 168 6.31 6.16 -9.42
N GLU A 169 6.73 7.07 -8.55
CA GLU A 169 5.89 8.14 -8.04
C GLU A 169 5.47 9.10 -9.15
N MET A 170 4.16 9.32 -9.29
CA MET A 170 3.57 10.28 -10.21
C MET A 170 3.20 11.58 -9.49
N SER A 171 2.54 11.45 -8.33
CA SER A 171 2.17 12.60 -7.50
C SER A 171 1.79 12.16 -6.08
N ARG A 172 2.04 13.05 -5.12
CA ARG A 172 1.48 13.00 -3.75
C ARG A 172 0.41 14.07 -3.52
N ASP A 173 0.31 15.02 -4.43
CA ASP A 173 -0.71 16.06 -4.39
C ASP A 173 -2.07 15.49 -4.81
N LEU A 174 -3.07 15.64 -3.93
CA LEU A 174 -4.39 15.05 -4.11
C LEU A 174 -5.10 15.59 -5.36
N ASP A 175 -5.04 16.90 -5.60
CA ASP A 175 -5.71 17.51 -6.74
C ASP A 175 -5.12 16.98 -8.07
N THR A 176 -3.81 16.84 -8.11
CA THR A 176 -3.10 16.22 -9.23
C THR A 176 -3.47 14.76 -9.40
N ILE A 177 -3.58 14.00 -8.30
CA ILE A 177 -4.00 12.60 -8.33
C ILE A 177 -5.41 12.47 -8.92
N LEU A 178 -6.36 13.27 -8.44
CA LEU A 178 -7.74 13.24 -8.93
C LEU A 178 -7.81 13.64 -10.41
N LYS A 179 -7.04 14.64 -10.85
CA LYS A 179 -6.90 15.01 -12.27
C LYS A 179 -6.35 13.86 -13.11
N LEU A 180 -5.31 13.17 -12.66
CA LEU A 180 -4.73 12.01 -13.34
C LEU A 180 -5.73 10.86 -13.46
N LEU A 181 -6.60 10.68 -12.48
CA LEU A 181 -7.69 9.71 -12.50
C LEU A 181 -8.93 10.25 -13.22
N CYS A 182 -8.92 11.49 -13.69
CA CYS A 182 -10.09 12.19 -14.27
C CYS A 182 -11.32 12.16 -13.35
N LEU A 183 -11.10 12.28 -12.04
CA LEU A 183 -12.14 12.37 -11.02
C LEU A 183 -12.32 13.81 -10.58
N SER A 184 -13.57 14.20 -10.21
CA SER A 184 -13.84 15.51 -9.63
C SER A 184 -13.13 15.66 -8.27
N PRO A 185 -12.55 16.83 -7.97
CA PRO A 185 -12.00 17.12 -6.65
C PRO A 185 -13.09 17.34 -5.57
N GLU A 186 -14.35 17.51 -5.98
CA GLU A 186 -15.49 17.70 -5.08
C GLU A 186 -15.89 16.34 -4.47
N ILE A 187 -15.26 16.00 -3.33
CA ILE A 187 -15.45 14.71 -2.68
C ILE A 187 -16.33 14.76 -1.42
N ASP A 188 -16.65 15.95 -0.92
CA ASP A 188 -17.41 16.10 0.35
C ASP A 188 -18.80 15.48 0.27
N ASP A 189 -19.41 15.51 -0.89
CA ASP A 189 -20.78 15.05 -1.12
C ASP A 189 -20.88 13.59 -1.62
N ILE A 190 -19.78 12.96 -1.99
CA ILE A 190 -19.81 11.61 -2.59
C ILE A 190 -20.24 10.51 -1.61
N TYR A 191 -20.25 10.80 -0.31
CA TYR A 191 -20.62 9.84 0.74
C TYR A 191 -22.07 10.00 1.21
N ARG A 192 -22.88 10.85 0.58
CA ARG A 192 -24.31 11.03 0.92
C ARG A 192 -25.09 9.76 0.64
N SER A 193 -24.80 9.10 -0.47
CA SER A 193 -25.40 7.82 -0.83
C SER A 193 -24.41 6.94 -1.61
N PRO A 194 -24.63 5.62 -1.65
CA PRO A 194 -23.86 4.73 -2.52
C PRO A 194 -23.96 5.12 -4.00
N GLU A 195 -25.12 5.63 -4.43
CA GLU A 195 -25.37 6.10 -5.79
C GLU A 195 -24.52 7.31 -6.14
N ASP A 196 -24.40 8.31 -5.24
CA ASP A 196 -23.57 9.48 -5.44
C ASP A 196 -22.11 9.07 -5.60
N PHE A 197 -21.62 8.17 -4.74
CA PHE A 197 -20.26 7.65 -4.82
C PHE A 197 -19.99 6.92 -6.15
N VAL A 198 -20.90 6.06 -6.57
CA VAL A 198 -20.76 5.31 -7.83
C VAL A 198 -20.85 6.27 -9.03
N SER A 199 -21.76 7.24 -9.00
CA SER A 199 -21.88 8.28 -10.04
C SER A 199 -20.59 9.09 -10.19
N TRP A 200 -20.02 9.53 -9.07
CA TRP A 200 -18.74 10.24 -9.06
C TRP A 200 -17.61 9.38 -9.64
N LEU A 201 -17.48 8.13 -9.22
CA LEU A 201 -16.42 7.22 -9.67
C LEU A 201 -16.55 6.91 -11.18
N THR A 202 -17.79 6.64 -11.64
CA THR A 202 -18.08 6.30 -13.05
C THR A 202 -18.11 7.50 -13.98
N SER A 203 -18.09 8.71 -13.46
CA SER A 203 -17.99 9.94 -14.26
C SER A 203 -16.65 10.06 -14.96
N SER A 204 -15.60 9.43 -14.42
CA SER A 204 -14.29 9.43 -15.05
C SER A 204 -14.35 8.78 -16.45
N PRO A 205 -13.86 9.47 -17.50
CA PRO A 205 -13.73 8.87 -18.83
C PRO A 205 -12.70 7.71 -18.87
N ARG A 206 -11.87 7.60 -17.87
CA ARG A 206 -10.90 6.50 -17.69
C ARG A 206 -11.50 5.28 -16.98
N PHE A 207 -12.72 5.40 -16.47
CA PHE A 207 -13.39 4.32 -15.78
C PHE A 207 -13.79 3.21 -16.78
N GLY A 208 -13.42 1.98 -16.54
CA GLY A 208 -13.66 0.85 -17.40
C GLY A 208 -14.01 -0.44 -16.66
N SER A 209 -14.24 -1.51 -17.42
CA SER A 209 -14.69 -2.84 -16.94
C SER A 209 -13.72 -3.52 -15.96
N GLY A 210 -12.49 -3.03 -15.80
CA GLY A 210 -11.50 -3.59 -14.87
C GLY A 210 -11.91 -3.56 -13.38
N LEU A 211 -12.99 -2.83 -13.04
CA LEU A 211 -13.60 -2.83 -11.70
C LEU A 211 -14.64 -3.93 -11.49
N MET A 212 -15.06 -4.62 -12.55
CA MET A 212 -16.10 -5.67 -12.45
C MET A 212 -15.71 -6.85 -11.56
N GLY A 213 -14.42 -7.06 -11.29
CA GLY A 213 -13.93 -8.09 -10.36
C GLY A 213 -13.85 -7.66 -8.89
N LEU A 214 -14.38 -6.48 -8.51
CA LEU A 214 -14.33 -6.02 -7.11
C LEU A 214 -15.08 -6.96 -6.16
N ALA A 215 -16.25 -7.46 -6.56
CA ALA A 215 -17.06 -8.36 -5.75
C ALA A 215 -16.42 -9.73 -5.56
N GLU A 216 -15.62 -10.20 -6.51
CA GLU A 216 -14.87 -11.46 -6.39
C GLU A 216 -13.66 -11.34 -5.46
N ASN A 217 -13.28 -10.10 -5.09
CA ASN A 217 -12.15 -9.86 -4.22
C ASN A 217 -12.51 -10.22 -2.77
N LYS A 218 -11.72 -11.11 -2.14
CA LYS A 218 -11.90 -11.51 -0.73
C LYS A 218 -11.92 -10.32 0.24
N ASN A 219 -11.23 -9.23 -0.09
CA ASN A 219 -11.25 -8.01 0.70
C ASN A 219 -12.58 -7.25 0.55
N ALA A 220 -13.15 -7.17 -0.66
CA ALA A 220 -14.46 -6.57 -0.89
C ALA A 220 -15.57 -7.28 -0.08
N HIS A 221 -15.57 -8.62 -0.07
CA HIS A 221 -16.49 -9.38 0.77
C HIS A 221 -16.32 -9.14 2.27
N ARG A 222 -15.08 -8.95 2.72
CA ARG A 222 -14.80 -8.58 4.11
C ARG A 222 -15.32 -7.18 4.42
N ASP A 223 -15.05 -6.23 3.55
CA ASP A 223 -15.38 -4.82 3.74
C ASP A 223 -16.91 -4.61 3.68
N ALA A 224 -17.61 -5.30 2.78
CA ALA A 224 -19.07 -5.32 2.71
C ALA A 224 -19.75 -5.89 3.98
N LYS A 225 -19.07 -6.80 4.69
CA LYS A 225 -19.57 -7.33 6.00
C LYS A 225 -19.35 -6.36 7.15
N ILE A 226 -18.36 -5.45 7.02
CA ILE A 226 -18.01 -4.48 8.06
C ILE A 226 -18.84 -3.21 7.90
N ASP A 227 -19.15 -2.83 6.66
CA ASP A 227 -19.78 -1.59 6.30
C ASP A 227 -20.84 -1.81 5.21
N SER A 228 -22.11 -1.55 5.54
CA SER A 228 -23.23 -1.68 4.60
C SER A 228 -23.09 -0.78 3.39
N PHE A 229 -22.55 0.45 3.58
CA PHE A 229 -22.28 1.37 2.47
C PHE A 229 -21.33 0.76 1.44
N CYS A 230 -20.23 0.12 1.89
CA CYS A 230 -19.33 -0.63 1.01
C CYS A 230 -20.08 -1.71 0.24
N GLY A 231 -20.95 -2.47 0.92
CA GLY A 231 -21.72 -3.54 0.32
C GLY A 231 -22.66 -3.05 -0.77
N ASP A 232 -23.30 -1.91 -0.57
CA ASP A 232 -24.24 -1.34 -1.53
C ASP A 232 -23.52 -0.69 -2.72
N VAL A 233 -22.38 -0.02 -2.50
CA VAL A 233 -21.51 0.48 -3.57
C VAL A 233 -21.04 -0.67 -4.47
N TYR A 234 -20.58 -1.79 -3.89
CA TYR A 234 -20.13 -2.93 -4.68
C TYR A 234 -21.26 -3.55 -5.52
N LYS A 235 -22.49 -3.69 -4.97
CA LYS A 235 -23.66 -4.15 -5.74
C LYS A 235 -24.01 -3.20 -6.88
N LEU A 236 -23.94 -1.89 -6.66
CA LEU A 236 -24.21 -0.91 -7.71
C LEU A 236 -23.16 -0.98 -8.82
N LEU A 237 -21.88 -1.14 -8.48
CA LEU A 237 -20.81 -1.30 -9.46
C LEU A 237 -20.95 -2.60 -10.27
N GLU A 238 -21.38 -3.70 -9.66
CA GLU A 238 -21.68 -4.96 -10.36
C GLU A 238 -22.85 -4.85 -11.33
N ASN A 239 -23.92 -4.16 -10.89
CA ASN A 239 -25.13 -3.98 -11.67
C ASN A 239 -25.01 -2.86 -12.72
N ALA A 240 -24.03 -1.98 -12.58
CA ALA A 240 -23.77 -0.95 -13.55
C ALA A 240 -23.36 -1.62 -14.86
N ASN A 241 -24.24 -1.55 -15.88
CA ASN A 241 -23.94 -1.94 -17.26
C ASN A 241 -22.93 -0.95 -17.83
N ILE A 242 -21.69 -1.08 -17.35
CA ILE A 242 -20.59 -0.20 -17.72
C ILE A 242 -20.23 -0.55 -19.16
N LYS A 243 -20.82 0.21 -20.12
CA LYS A 243 -20.34 0.17 -21.49
C LYS A 243 -18.85 0.51 -21.44
N GLU A 244 -18.02 -0.38 -21.93
CA GLU A 244 -16.60 -0.12 -22.09
C GLU A 244 -16.41 1.22 -22.81
N LYS A 245 -16.19 2.26 -22.03
CA LYS A 245 -15.52 3.44 -22.55
C LYS A 245 -14.11 2.96 -22.73
N ASN A 246 -13.55 3.01 -23.95
CA ASN A 246 -12.18 2.56 -24.24
C ASN A 246 -11.24 3.09 -23.14
N PRO A 247 -10.91 2.29 -22.12
CA PRO A 247 -9.91 2.72 -21.17
C PRO A 247 -8.62 2.88 -21.96
N PRO A 248 -7.77 3.85 -21.63
CA PRO A 248 -6.43 3.86 -22.15
C PRO A 248 -5.87 2.47 -21.83
N SER A 249 -5.38 1.79 -22.85
CA SER A 249 -4.87 0.43 -22.73
C SER A 249 -3.93 0.38 -21.55
N LYS A 250 -4.14 -0.60 -20.66
CA LYS A 250 -3.22 -0.90 -19.57
C LYS A 250 -1.80 -0.79 -20.12
N ILE A 251 -0.97 0.03 -19.48
CA ILE A 251 0.41 0.21 -19.92
C ILE A 251 1.10 -1.16 -19.77
N ASP A 252 1.12 -1.92 -20.87
CA ASP A 252 1.77 -3.23 -20.93
C ASP A 252 3.17 -3.05 -21.52
N PHE A 253 4.16 -3.02 -20.64
CA PHE A 253 5.56 -2.87 -21.01
C PHE A 253 6.18 -4.17 -21.56
N SER A 254 5.43 -5.26 -21.65
CA SER A 254 5.89 -6.48 -22.30
C SER A 254 5.82 -6.40 -23.83
N ASP A 255 5.07 -5.45 -24.37
CA ASP A 255 4.97 -5.21 -25.80
C ASP A 255 6.12 -4.31 -26.27
N GLU A 256 7.04 -4.83 -27.07
CA GLU A 256 8.18 -4.11 -27.63
C GLU A 256 7.78 -2.95 -28.55
N THR A 257 6.54 -2.95 -29.05
CA THR A 257 5.99 -1.87 -29.89
C THR A 257 5.42 -0.71 -29.09
N PHE A 258 5.34 -0.87 -27.77
CA PHE A 258 4.71 0.11 -26.89
C PHE A 258 5.59 1.35 -26.69
N CYS A 259 5.16 2.49 -27.21
CA CYS A 259 5.83 3.77 -26.98
C CYS A 259 5.37 4.39 -25.65
N LEU A 260 6.16 4.23 -24.61
CA LEU A 260 5.90 4.74 -23.27
C LEU A 260 5.63 6.27 -23.27
N SER A 261 6.36 7.04 -24.08
CA SER A 261 6.17 8.48 -24.20
C SER A 261 4.76 8.82 -24.69
N LYS A 262 4.24 8.06 -25.67
CA LYS A 262 2.88 8.24 -26.18
C LYS A 262 1.82 7.83 -25.15
N ALA A 263 2.10 6.80 -24.36
CA ALA A 263 1.19 6.36 -23.31
C ALA A 263 1.07 7.37 -22.17
N LEU A 264 2.13 8.15 -21.90
CA LEU A 264 2.16 9.19 -20.89
C LEU A 264 1.84 10.60 -21.45
N GLU A 265 1.32 10.70 -22.67
CA GLU A 265 0.98 12.00 -23.28
C GLU A 265 -0.13 12.72 -22.51
N PHE A 266 -1.10 11.98 -21.99
CA PHE A 266 -2.16 12.53 -21.13
C PHE A 266 -1.57 13.06 -19.82
N GLU A 267 -0.70 12.30 -19.18
CA GLU A 267 -0.01 12.64 -17.94
C GLU A 267 0.88 13.85 -18.12
N ARG A 268 1.49 14.00 -19.31
CA ARG A 268 2.33 15.16 -19.69
C ARG A 268 1.55 16.47 -19.64
N GLY A 269 0.29 16.46 -20.08
CA GLY A 269 -0.61 17.62 -20.01
C GLY A 269 -0.94 18.06 -18.57
N ILE A 270 -0.80 17.18 -17.59
CA ILE A 270 -1.12 17.45 -16.18
C ILE A 270 0.15 17.73 -15.36
N LEU A 271 1.17 16.91 -15.53
CA LEU A 271 2.41 16.92 -14.73
C LEU A 271 3.51 17.84 -15.31
N GLY A 272 3.43 18.16 -16.60
CA GLY A 272 4.47 18.86 -17.34
C GLY A 272 5.58 17.94 -17.85
N ASP A 273 6.40 18.49 -18.75
CA ASP A 273 7.45 17.74 -19.44
C ASP A 273 8.52 17.21 -18.48
N GLU A 274 9.00 18.03 -17.57
CA GLU A 274 10.10 17.67 -16.66
C GLU A 274 9.79 16.42 -15.83
N ILE A 275 8.58 16.34 -15.26
CA ILE A 275 8.18 15.22 -14.42
C ILE A 275 8.01 13.96 -15.28
N VAL A 276 7.36 14.07 -16.44
CA VAL A 276 7.12 12.92 -17.32
C VAL A 276 8.44 12.42 -17.90
N ASP A 277 9.37 13.30 -18.30
CA ASP A 277 10.67 12.88 -18.80
C ASP A 277 11.51 12.19 -17.72
N LYS A 278 11.42 12.64 -16.46
CA LYS A 278 12.02 11.94 -15.31
C LYS A 278 11.40 10.55 -15.10
N VAL A 279 10.08 10.44 -15.21
CA VAL A 279 9.37 9.15 -15.11
C VAL A 279 9.81 8.24 -16.26
N LEU A 280 9.89 8.73 -17.48
CA LEU A 280 10.37 7.98 -18.64
C LEU A 280 11.80 7.48 -18.45
N ALA A 281 12.69 8.31 -17.93
CA ALA A 281 14.07 7.93 -17.64
C ALA A 281 14.15 6.82 -16.59
N LEU A 282 13.35 6.90 -15.52
CA LEU A 282 13.28 5.87 -14.49
C LEU A 282 12.67 4.57 -15.03
N CYS A 283 11.66 4.67 -15.90
CA CYS A 283 11.10 3.50 -16.57
C CYS A 283 12.16 2.82 -17.44
N ALA A 284 12.88 3.59 -18.25
CA ALA A 284 13.94 3.08 -19.09
C ALA A 284 15.05 2.40 -18.27
N GLU A 285 15.50 3.02 -17.17
CA GLU A 285 16.46 2.42 -16.24
C GLU A 285 16.00 1.08 -15.71
N LYS A 286 14.73 0.96 -15.30
CA LYS A 286 14.16 -0.29 -14.76
C LYS A 286 13.93 -1.35 -15.85
N MET A 287 13.69 -0.93 -17.09
CA MET A 287 13.48 -1.83 -18.22
C MET A 287 14.79 -2.33 -18.86
N ILE A 288 15.88 -1.54 -18.73
CA ILE A 288 17.24 -1.90 -19.18
C ILE A 288 17.90 -2.94 -18.25
N ILE A 289 17.24 -3.39 -17.19
CA ILE A 289 17.78 -4.47 -16.38
C ILE A 289 18.00 -5.66 -17.31
N GLU A 290 19.25 -5.91 -17.66
CA GLU A 290 19.64 -7.07 -18.44
C GLU A 290 19.02 -8.32 -17.80
N VAL A 291 18.25 -9.03 -18.61
CA VAL A 291 17.76 -10.34 -18.19
C VAL A 291 19.02 -11.14 -17.88
N PRO A 292 19.24 -11.65 -16.65
CA PRO A 292 20.42 -12.47 -16.39
C PRO A 292 20.41 -13.59 -17.39
N ILE A 293 21.57 -13.88 -17.94
CA ILE A 293 21.76 -14.95 -18.92
C ILE A 293 21.25 -16.29 -18.37
N ILE A 294 21.22 -16.41 -17.03
CA ILE A 294 20.64 -17.56 -16.32
C ILE A 294 19.66 -17.12 -15.24
N SER A 295 18.63 -17.93 -15.01
CA SER A 295 17.70 -17.78 -13.89
C SER A 295 18.19 -18.51 -12.64
N GLY A 296 17.66 -18.14 -11.49
CA GLY A 296 17.89 -18.89 -10.24
C GLY A 296 17.43 -20.36 -10.33
N ASP A 297 16.48 -20.67 -11.20
CA ASP A 297 16.00 -22.06 -11.39
C ASP A 297 17.05 -22.92 -12.06
N VAL A 298 17.82 -22.40 -13.03
CA VAL A 298 18.97 -23.09 -13.63
C VAL A 298 20.02 -23.43 -12.56
N ILE A 299 20.27 -22.51 -11.62
CA ILE A 299 21.22 -22.72 -10.53
C ILE A 299 20.71 -23.82 -9.57
N ILE A 300 19.40 -23.89 -9.32
CA ILE A 300 18.77 -24.96 -8.53
C ILE A 300 18.89 -26.31 -9.26
N GLU A 301 18.63 -26.34 -10.57
CA GLU A 301 18.78 -27.55 -11.40
C GLU A 301 20.21 -28.12 -11.35
N LEU A 302 21.21 -27.23 -11.24
CA LEU A 302 22.62 -27.63 -11.03
C LEU A 302 22.92 -28.14 -9.61
N GLY A 303 21.94 -28.12 -8.71
CA GLY A 303 22.03 -28.65 -7.36
C GLY A 303 22.51 -27.67 -6.29
N TYR A 304 22.50 -26.36 -6.55
CA TYR A 304 22.89 -25.36 -5.55
C TYR A 304 21.74 -25.00 -4.63
N LYS A 305 22.05 -24.78 -3.35
CA LYS A 305 21.09 -24.31 -2.34
C LYS A 305 20.81 -22.82 -2.52
N ARG A 306 19.55 -22.43 -2.42
CA ARG A 306 19.16 -21.00 -2.42
C ARG A 306 19.93 -20.25 -1.33
N GLY A 307 20.55 -19.11 -1.72
CA GLY A 307 21.33 -18.30 -0.80
C GLY A 307 22.13 -17.19 -1.50
N PRO A 308 23.00 -16.49 -0.77
CA PRO A 308 23.81 -15.39 -1.30
C PRO A 308 24.63 -15.77 -2.53
N ILE A 309 25.06 -17.04 -2.65
CA ILE A 309 25.82 -17.56 -3.78
C ILE A 309 25.09 -17.39 -5.12
N PHE A 310 23.75 -17.41 -5.13
CA PHE A 310 22.96 -17.21 -6.36
C PHE A 310 23.23 -15.85 -6.99
N LYS A 311 23.30 -14.80 -6.16
CA LYS A 311 23.59 -13.45 -6.64
C LYS A 311 24.99 -13.37 -7.25
N GLU A 312 25.96 -14.01 -6.61
CA GLU A 312 27.34 -14.08 -7.07
C GLU A 312 27.45 -14.82 -8.41
N ILE A 313 26.85 -16.01 -8.52
CA ILE A 313 26.82 -16.79 -9.77
C ILE A 313 26.15 -16.02 -10.89
N ILE A 314 24.98 -15.42 -10.66
CA ILE A 314 24.23 -14.66 -11.68
C ILE A 314 25.07 -13.46 -12.17
N GLN A 315 25.68 -12.73 -11.25
CA GLN A 315 26.49 -11.56 -11.57
C GLN A 315 27.74 -11.92 -12.37
N ASP A 316 28.41 -13.01 -11.95
CA ASP A 316 29.62 -13.50 -12.60
C ASP A 316 29.33 -14.02 -14.02
N VAL A 317 28.30 -14.83 -14.19
CA VAL A 317 27.87 -15.32 -15.51
C VAL A 317 27.49 -14.15 -16.42
N SER A 318 26.74 -13.16 -15.91
CA SER A 318 26.32 -11.99 -16.69
C SER A 318 27.51 -11.10 -17.11
N SER A 319 28.60 -11.12 -16.35
CA SER A 319 29.83 -10.39 -16.71
C SER A 319 30.76 -11.16 -17.65
N THR A 320 30.63 -12.48 -17.69
CA THR A 320 31.55 -13.39 -18.42
C THR A 320 31.03 -13.75 -19.80
N PHE A 321 29.72 -13.92 -19.95
CA PHE A 321 29.08 -14.43 -21.17
C PHE A 321 28.20 -13.38 -21.85
N GLY A 322 28.04 -13.51 -23.20
CA GLY A 322 27.07 -12.75 -23.97
C GLY A 322 25.67 -13.37 -23.92
N LYS A 323 24.66 -12.63 -24.39
CA LYS A 323 23.24 -13.07 -24.39
C LYS A 323 22.98 -14.29 -25.29
N ASP A 324 23.82 -14.52 -26.27
CA ASP A 324 23.69 -15.59 -27.27
C ASP A 324 24.53 -16.83 -26.92
N GLU A 325 25.13 -16.87 -25.71
CA GLU A 325 25.92 -18.01 -25.29
C GLU A 325 25.07 -19.25 -25.03
N ASP A 326 25.60 -20.43 -25.41
CA ASP A 326 24.93 -21.69 -25.17
C ASP A 326 24.79 -21.96 -23.66
N ILE A 327 23.58 -22.27 -23.24
CA ILE A 327 23.23 -22.55 -21.85
C ILE A 327 24.05 -23.69 -21.26
N GLU A 328 24.42 -24.68 -22.05
CA GLU A 328 25.23 -25.82 -21.61
C GLU A 328 26.69 -25.41 -21.31
N ASN A 329 27.26 -24.47 -22.08
CA ASN A 329 28.54 -23.86 -21.76
C ASN A 329 28.52 -23.11 -20.43
N ILE A 330 27.43 -22.33 -20.21
CA ILE A 330 27.24 -21.60 -18.97
C ILE A 330 27.09 -22.54 -17.78
N LYS A 331 26.29 -23.59 -17.90
CA LYS A 331 26.14 -24.63 -16.85
C LYS A 331 27.47 -25.29 -16.49
N LYS A 332 28.24 -25.63 -17.52
CA LYS A 332 29.60 -26.18 -17.32
C LYS A 332 30.51 -25.23 -16.56
N TYR A 333 30.54 -23.98 -16.98
CA TYR A 333 31.33 -22.94 -16.31
C TYR A 333 30.96 -22.79 -14.82
N ILE A 334 29.64 -22.78 -14.50
CA ILE A 334 29.19 -22.70 -13.12
C ILE A 334 29.68 -23.91 -12.30
N LEU A 335 29.51 -25.11 -12.82
CA LEU A 335 29.93 -26.32 -12.14
C LEU A 335 31.44 -26.37 -11.93
N ASP A 336 32.22 -25.89 -12.89
CA ASP A 336 33.70 -25.88 -12.81
C ASP A 336 34.18 -24.82 -11.79
N LYS A 337 33.57 -23.65 -11.76
CA LYS A 337 34.01 -22.52 -10.94
C LYS A 337 33.50 -22.59 -9.49
N TYR A 338 32.27 -23.05 -9.30
CA TYR A 338 31.57 -23.01 -8.00
C TYR A 338 31.39 -24.42 -7.41
N ASN A 339 32.31 -25.33 -7.61
CA ASN A 339 32.24 -26.76 -7.22
C ASN A 339 32.34 -27.02 -5.71
N ASP A 340 32.31 -26.00 -4.84
CA ASP A 340 32.41 -26.19 -3.40
C ASP A 340 31.13 -26.85 -2.83
N SER A 341 31.31 -28.04 -2.27
CA SER A 341 30.25 -28.90 -1.72
C SER A 341 29.36 -28.21 -0.66
N LYS A 342 29.88 -27.15 -0.01
CA LYS A 342 29.08 -26.38 0.99
C LYS A 342 27.87 -25.66 0.39
N PHE A 343 27.90 -25.38 -0.92
CA PHE A 343 26.83 -24.68 -1.63
C PHE A 343 25.85 -25.62 -2.34
N MET A 344 26.20 -26.92 -2.43
CA MET A 344 25.38 -27.92 -3.11
C MET A 344 24.43 -28.65 -2.16
N GLU A 345 23.27 -29.03 -2.67
CA GLU A 345 22.40 -29.95 -1.94
C GLU A 345 23.00 -31.34 -1.89
N THR A 346 23.10 -31.91 -0.70
CA THR A 346 23.45 -33.35 -0.56
C THR A 346 22.29 -34.15 -1.16
N LYS A 347 22.49 -34.74 -2.34
CA LYS A 347 21.52 -35.71 -2.88
C LYS A 347 21.43 -36.86 -1.85
N LYS A 348 20.28 -36.92 -1.16
CA LYS A 348 19.88 -38.08 -0.36
C LYS A 348 19.31 -39.15 -1.27
#